data_62a3760eeaac53de2739534fa0d9c2bf
#
_entry.id   62a3760eeaac53de2739534fa0d9c2bf
#
_cell.length_a   1.000
_cell.length_b   1.000
_cell.length_c   1.000
_cell.angle_alpha   90.00
_cell.angle_beta   90.00
_cell.angle_gamma   90.00
#
_symmetry.space_group_name_H-M   'P 1'
#
loop_
_entity.id
_entity.type
_entity.pdbx_description
1 polymer ?
#
loop_
_entity_poly.entity_id
_entity_poly.type
_entity_poly.pdbx_seq_one_letter_code
_entity_poly.pdbx_strand_id
1 'polypeptide(L)'
;MTQSTALIGTTERCVHIGDRENDIYEFFCRAAAEGTYFLVRTCVDRLADDGSHTINAEMAEVSVQGLHRVMVPIGAGKLDEALVKLRYQAIHVLPPIGKQKRYPALKLTVIHARERGKPEGRPALDWRLITNLKIDTAEEAVEKLGWYAMRWKIEVFHKILKSGCRAEEAKLRTAERLVNLIAIFCLLSWRIFLDDDDQQDRAKRAVDAGSHRRRMHNTG
;
A
#
# COMPACT_ATOMS: atom_id res chain seq x y z
N MET A 1 6.36 15.98 0.89
CA MET A 1 6.54 15.35 -0.42
C MET A 1 7.74 15.93 -1.17
N THR A 2 7.77 17.19 -1.51
CA THR A 2 8.86 17.89 -2.26
C THR A 2 10.28 17.69 -1.68
N GLN A 3 10.43 17.67 -0.36
CA GLN A 3 11.76 17.48 0.27
C GLN A 3 12.27 16.04 0.16
N SER A 4 11.38 15.05 0.26
CA SER A 4 11.77 13.64 0.18
C SER A 4 12.14 13.22 -1.24
N THR A 5 11.42 13.71 -2.26
CA THR A 5 11.71 13.41 -3.67
C THR A 5 13.01 14.04 -4.13
N ALA A 6 13.36 15.23 -3.65
CA ALA A 6 14.64 15.90 -3.96
C ALA A 6 15.86 15.10 -3.44
N LEU A 7 15.69 14.31 -2.37
CA LEU A 7 16.77 13.47 -1.79
C LEU A 7 16.93 12.11 -2.51
N ILE A 8 15.89 11.62 -3.17
CA ILE A 8 15.87 10.27 -3.78
C ILE A 8 16.33 10.30 -5.26
N GLY A 9 16.46 11.49 -5.86
CA GLY A 9 16.89 11.64 -7.25
C GLY A 9 15.72 11.79 -8.22
N THR A 10 15.59 10.93 -9.22
CA THR A 10 14.55 11.06 -10.26
C THR A 10 13.15 10.75 -9.70
N THR A 11 12.26 11.74 -9.74
CA THR A 11 10.88 11.66 -9.26
C THR A 11 10.07 10.54 -9.93
N GLU A 12 10.36 10.25 -11.19
CA GLU A 12 9.72 9.20 -11.99
C GLU A 12 9.92 7.77 -11.46
N ARG A 13 10.86 7.57 -10.55
CA ARG A 13 11.13 6.26 -9.92
C ARG A 13 10.45 6.09 -8.57
N CYS A 14 9.73 7.11 -8.10
CA CYS A 14 9.12 7.11 -6.78
C CYS A 14 7.63 6.83 -6.86
N VAL A 15 7.16 5.90 -6.05
CA VAL A 15 5.73 5.63 -5.83
C VAL A 15 5.41 5.88 -4.36
N HIS A 16 4.53 6.84 -4.10
CA HIS A 16 4.05 7.14 -2.75
C HIS A 16 2.91 6.18 -2.38
N ILE A 17 3.16 5.27 -1.45
CA ILE A 17 2.13 4.32 -0.99
C ILE A 17 1.52 4.84 0.30
N GLY A 18 0.20 5.01 0.31
CA GLY A 18 -0.53 5.58 1.44
C GLY A 18 -1.81 4.84 1.78
N ASP A 19 -2.28 5.03 3.01
CA ASP A 19 -3.58 4.56 3.46
C ASP A 19 -4.68 5.62 3.26
N ARG A 20 -5.80 5.47 3.97
CA ARG A 20 -6.98 6.33 3.87
C ARG A 20 -6.71 7.78 4.25
N GLU A 21 -5.73 8.05 5.10
CA GLU A 21 -5.36 9.41 5.51
C GLU A 21 -4.68 10.18 4.36
N ASN A 22 -4.12 9.47 3.39
CA ASN A 22 -3.51 10.04 2.19
C ASN A 22 -4.49 10.20 1.03
N ASP A 23 -5.78 9.88 1.22
CA ASP A 23 -6.83 10.02 0.20
C ASP A 23 -7.26 11.50 0.03
N ILE A 24 -6.31 12.32 -0.40
CA ILE A 24 -6.42 13.77 -0.54
C ILE A 24 -6.27 14.15 -2.02
N TYR A 25 -7.30 14.75 -2.61
CA TYR A 25 -7.31 15.11 -4.02
C TYR A 25 -6.18 16.06 -4.41
N GLU A 26 -5.86 17.02 -3.56
CA GLU A 26 -4.74 17.95 -3.71
C GLU A 26 -3.39 17.23 -3.82
N PHE A 27 -3.24 16.14 -3.06
CA PHE A 27 -2.05 15.28 -3.16
C PHE A 27 -1.96 14.61 -4.54
N PHE A 28 -3.08 14.13 -5.09
CA PHE A 28 -3.12 13.50 -6.41
C PHE A 28 -2.74 14.50 -7.50
N CYS A 29 -3.29 15.72 -7.46
CA CYS A 29 -2.95 16.78 -8.38
C CYS A 29 -1.47 17.16 -8.31
N ARG A 30 -0.92 17.24 -7.09
CA ARG A 30 0.47 17.58 -6.88
C ARG A 30 1.41 16.49 -7.37
N ALA A 31 1.10 15.22 -7.10
CA ALA A 31 1.87 14.09 -7.60
C ALA A 31 1.94 14.08 -9.13
N ALA A 32 0.79 14.32 -9.79
CA ALA A 32 0.73 14.43 -11.23
C ALA A 32 1.57 15.60 -11.77
N ALA A 33 1.53 16.77 -11.13
CA ALA A 33 2.30 17.95 -11.52
C ALA A 33 3.82 17.78 -11.32
N GLU A 34 4.23 17.05 -10.29
CA GLU A 34 5.64 16.78 -9.97
C GLU A 34 6.20 15.55 -10.72
N GLY A 35 5.38 14.84 -11.52
CA GLY A 35 5.79 13.64 -12.26
C GLY A 35 6.12 12.45 -11.35
N THR A 36 5.53 12.38 -10.15
CA THR A 36 5.67 11.26 -9.25
C THR A 36 4.45 10.35 -9.30
N TYR A 37 4.62 9.10 -8.85
CA TYR A 37 3.53 8.15 -8.76
C TYR A 37 3.01 8.00 -7.34
N PHE A 38 1.75 7.57 -7.24
CA PHE A 38 1.14 7.23 -5.95
C PHE A 38 0.27 5.98 -6.06
N LEU A 39 0.08 5.32 -4.93
CA LEU A 39 -0.85 4.21 -4.74
C LEU A 39 -1.49 4.39 -3.36
N VAL A 40 -2.75 4.79 -3.31
CA VAL A 40 -3.43 5.18 -2.09
C VAL A 40 -4.71 4.38 -1.89
N ARG A 41 -4.96 3.94 -0.67
CA ARG A 41 -6.25 3.34 -0.33
C ARG A 41 -7.30 4.44 -0.22
N THR A 42 -8.28 4.44 -1.12
CA THR A 42 -9.36 5.42 -1.10
C THR A 42 -10.44 5.07 -0.07
N CYS A 43 -10.96 6.11 0.58
CA CYS A 43 -12.13 6.04 1.45
C CYS A 43 -13.23 7.02 1.02
N VAL A 44 -12.92 7.91 0.09
CA VAL A 44 -13.87 8.89 -0.45
C VAL A 44 -14.41 8.38 -1.78
N ASP A 45 -15.74 8.28 -1.87
CA ASP A 45 -16.42 7.91 -3.12
C ASP A 45 -16.65 9.17 -3.96
N ARG A 46 -15.69 9.43 -4.86
CA ARG A 46 -15.68 10.64 -5.71
C ARG A 46 -16.54 10.44 -6.95
N LEU A 47 -17.02 11.55 -7.49
CA LEU A 47 -17.67 11.59 -8.79
C LEU A 47 -16.67 11.20 -9.90
N ALA A 48 -17.17 10.52 -10.90
CA ALA A 48 -16.42 9.99 -12.02
C ALA A 48 -16.99 10.49 -13.36
N ASP A 49 -16.15 10.51 -14.37
CA ASP A 49 -16.45 10.82 -15.77
C ASP A 49 -17.28 12.09 -15.97
N ASP A 50 -18.56 11.99 -16.28
CA ASP A 50 -19.47 13.14 -16.48
C ASP A 50 -20.09 13.67 -15.18
N GLY A 51 -19.80 13.02 -14.04
CA GLY A 51 -20.33 13.39 -12.73
C GLY A 51 -21.69 12.77 -12.41
N SER A 52 -22.23 11.91 -13.28
CA SER A 52 -23.52 11.21 -13.04
C SER A 52 -23.34 10.01 -12.08
N HIS A 53 -22.16 9.43 -12.04
CA HIS A 53 -21.82 8.26 -11.23
C HIS A 53 -20.63 8.52 -10.31
N THR A 54 -20.51 7.67 -9.31
CA THR A 54 -19.32 7.67 -8.41
C THR A 54 -18.34 6.57 -8.84
N ILE A 55 -17.09 6.66 -8.36
CA ILE A 55 -16.08 5.61 -8.55
C ILE A 55 -16.62 4.24 -8.14
N ASN A 56 -17.38 4.17 -7.03
CA ASN A 56 -17.92 2.90 -6.56
C ASN A 56 -18.99 2.34 -7.49
N ALA A 57 -19.81 3.20 -8.05
CA ALA A 57 -20.84 2.79 -9.03
C ALA A 57 -20.17 2.27 -10.31
N GLU A 58 -19.18 2.99 -10.85
CA GLU A 58 -18.41 2.55 -12.02
C GLU A 58 -17.72 1.19 -11.76
N MET A 59 -17.04 1.05 -10.63
CA MET A 59 -16.34 -0.19 -10.29
C MET A 59 -17.29 -1.38 -9.99
N ALA A 60 -18.54 -1.13 -9.68
CA ALA A 60 -19.53 -2.21 -9.51
C ALA A 60 -19.86 -2.90 -10.83
N GLU A 61 -19.92 -2.15 -11.93
CA GLU A 61 -20.19 -2.65 -13.29
C GLU A 61 -18.98 -3.38 -13.92
N VAL A 62 -17.77 -3.14 -13.40
CA VAL A 62 -16.56 -3.82 -13.89
C VAL A 62 -16.62 -5.31 -13.56
N SER A 63 -16.50 -6.17 -14.55
CA SER A 63 -16.40 -7.62 -14.34
C SER A 63 -15.17 -8.00 -13.53
N VAL A 64 -15.22 -9.14 -12.83
CA VAL A 64 -14.03 -9.67 -12.13
C VAL A 64 -13.00 -10.11 -13.18
N GLN A 65 -11.82 -9.51 -13.13
CA GLN A 65 -10.73 -9.74 -14.09
C GLN A 65 -9.70 -10.74 -13.59
N GLY A 66 -9.77 -11.14 -12.32
CA GLY A 66 -8.88 -12.15 -11.76
C GLY A 66 -9.20 -12.53 -10.31
N LEU A 67 -8.55 -13.59 -9.87
CA LEU A 67 -8.49 -14.02 -8.48
C LEU A 67 -7.04 -14.01 -8.04
N HIS A 68 -6.76 -13.44 -6.86
CA HIS A 68 -5.41 -13.39 -6.34
C HIS A 68 -5.39 -13.67 -4.84
N ARG A 69 -4.28 -14.24 -4.35
CA ARG A 69 -4.06 -14.50 -2.92
C ARG A 69 -3.20 -13.40 -2.32
N VAL A 70 -3.68 -12.78 -1.27
CA VAL A 70 -2.99 -11.70 -0.55
C VAL A 70 -2.72 -12.15 0.88
N MET A 71 -1.51 -11.92 1.35
CA MET A 71 -1.17 -12.13 2.76
C MET A 71 -1.58 -10.91 3.58
N VAL A 72 -2.41 -11.11 4.59
CA VAL A 72 -2.98 -10.05 5.44
C VAL A 72 -2.45 -10.22 6.86
N PRO A 73 -1.87 -9.19 7.48
CA PRO A 73 -1.46 -9.27 8.87
C PRO A 73 -2.69 -9.35 9.79
N ILE A 74 -2.70 -10.34 10.69
CA ILE A 74 -3.78 -10.57 11.68
C ILE A 74 -3.36 -10.27 13.11
N GLY A 75 -2.26 -9.56 13.29
CA GLY A 75 -1.69 -9.22 14.59
C GLY A 75 -0.59 -10.19 15.05
N ALA A 76 0.19 -9.78 16.07
CA ALA A 76 1.30 -10.54 16.64
C ALA A 76 2.28 -11.16 15.60
N GLY A 77 2.48 -10.49 14.45
CA GLY A 77 3.36 -10.97 13.38
C GLY A 77 2.81 -12.15 12.57
N LYS A 78 1.56 -12.57 12.81
CA LYS A 78 0.91 -13.63 12.04
C LYS A 78 0.29 -13.06 10.76
N LEU A 79 0.36 -13.85 9.69
CA LEU A 79 -0.26 -13.57 8.41
C LEU A 79 -1.37 -14.58 8.15
N ASP A 80 -2.46 -14.11 7.55
CA ASP A 80 -3.54 -14.93 7.03
C ASP A 80 -3.65 -14.76 5.52
N GLU A 81 -4.15 -15.77 4.83
CA GLU A 81 -4.30 -15.74 3.38
C GLU A 81 -5.73 -15.36 2.99
N ALA A 82 -5.88 -14.28 2.22
CA ALA A 82 -7.14 -13.83 1.67
C ALA A 82 -7.20 -14.07 0.16
N LEU A 83 -8.20 -14.83 -0.32
CA LEU A 83 -8.48 -14.95 -1.74
C LEU A 83 -9.37 -13.78 -2.17
N VAL A 84 -8.84 -12.87 -2.99
CA VAL A 84 -9.55 -11.67 -3.42
C VAL A 84 -10.00 -11.77 -4.88
N LYS A 85 -11.20 -11.24 -5.16
CA LYS A 85 -11.67 -10.89 -6.51
C LYS A 85 -11.06 -9.56 -6.89
N LEU A 86 -10.43 -9.51 -8.05
CA LEU A 86 -9.73 -8.34 -8.55
C LEU A 86 -10.53 -7.68 -9.68
N ARG A 87 -10.71 -6.37 -9.58
CA ARG A 87 -11.23 -5.48 -10.63
C ARG A 87 -10.30 -4.30 -10.75
N TYR A 88 -10.07 -3.79 -11.95
CA TYR A 88 -9.33 -2.56 -12.16
C TYR A 88 -9.85 -1.85 -13.41
N GLN A 89 -9.85 -0.52 -13.37
CA GLN A 89 -10.29 0.32 -14.50
C GLN A 89 -9.67 1.70 -14.39
N ALA A 90 -9.32 2.28 -15.54
CA ALA A 90 -8.98 3.69 -15.63
C ALA A 90 -10.27 4.53 -15.67
N ILE A 91 -10.36 5.52 -14.79
CA ILE A 91 -11.54 6.37 -14.58
C ILE A 91 -11.11 7.83 -14.56
N HIS A 92 -11.89 8.72 -15.12
CA HIS A 92 -11.72 10.15 -14.93
C HIS A 92 -12.35 10.55 -13.59
N VAL A 93 -11.52 10.86 -12.63
CA VAL A 93 -11.95 11.22 -11.28
C VAL A 93 -12.11 12.73 -11.18
N LEU A 94 -13.28 13.17 -10.77
CA LEU A 94 -13.60 14.59 -10.65
C LEU A 94 -13.11 15.14 -9.31
N PRO A 95 -12.72 16.44 -9.28
CA PRO A 95 -12.37 17.11 -8.04
C PRO A 95 -13.56 17.18 -7.09
N PRO A 96 -13.32 17.36 -5.79
CA PRO A 96 -14.38 17.50 -4.80
C PRO A 96 -15.35 18.63 -5.16
N ILE A 97 -16.62 18.45 -4.80
CA ILE A 97 -17.66 19.45 -5.03
C ILE A 97 -17.23 20.79 -4.42
N GLY A 98 -17.36 21.86 -5.20
CA GLY A 98 -16.91 23.21 -4.84
C GLY A 98 -15.43 23.50 -5.13
N LYS A 99 -14.64 22.50 -5.53
CA LYS A 99 -13.21 22.67 -5.87
C LYS A 99 -12.91 22.51 -7.37
N GLN A 100 -13.93 22.34 -8.23
CA GLN A 100 -13.78 22.09 -9.67
C GLN A 100 -13.07 23.22 -10.41
N LYS A 101 -13.19 24.47 -9.92
CA LYS A 101 -12.46 25.63 -10.48
C LYS A 101 -10.96 25.62 -10.12
N ARG A 102 -10.60 24.91 -9.05
CA ARG A 102 -9.23 24.90 -8.49
C ARG A 102 -8.40 23.71 -8.97
N TYR A 103 -9.04 22.58 -9.18
CA TYR A 103 -8.36 21.33 -9.53
C TYR A 103 -8.94 20.73 -10.80
N PRO A 104 -8.10 20.20 -11.70
CA PRO A 104 -8.56 19.50 -12.90
C PRO A 104 -9.13 18.12 -12.55
N ALA A 105 -9.92 17.56 -13.46
CA ALA A 105 -10.19 16.12 -13.46
C ALA A 105 -8.90 15.34 -13.75
N LEU A 106 -8.74 14.19 -13.13
CA LEU A 106 -7.55 13.35 -13.26
C LEU A 106 -7.93 11.98 -13.80
N LYS A 107 -7.22 11.50 -14.82
CA LYS A 107 -7.32 10.12 -15.28
C LYS A 107 -6.51 9.24 -14.34
N LEU A 108 -7.17 8.45 -13.51
CA LEU A 108 -6.57 7.58 -12.50
C LEU A 108 -7.03 6.14 -12.71
N THR A 109 -6.23 5.19 -12.28
CA THR A 109 -6.65 3.78 -12.24
C THR A 109 -7.14 3.43 -10.83
N VAL A 110 -8.30 2.78 -10.77
CA VAL A 110 -8.85 2.23 -9.54
C VAL A 110 -8.67 0.71 -9.56
N ILE A 111 -8.14 0.16 -8.48
CA ILE A 111 -8.02 -1.28 -8.25
C ILE A 111 -8.94 -1.62 -7.08
N HIS A 112 -9.87 -2.54 -7.26
CA HIS A 112 -10.74 -3.04 -6.20
C HIS A 112 -10.45 -4.53 -5.95
N ALA A 113 -9.87 -4.81 -4.79
CA ALA A 113 -9.60 -6.15 -4.31
C ALA A 113 -10.54 -6.48 -3.15
N ARG A 114 -11.51 -7.35 -3.40
CA ARG A 114 -12.52 -7.77 -2.40
C ARG A 114 -12.41 -9.26 -2.12
N GLU A 115 -12.28 -9.60 -0.84
CA GLU A 115 -12.16 -10.99 -0.41
C GLU A 115 -13.41 -11.82 -0.75
N ARG A 116 -13.16 -13.04 -1.17
CA ARG A 116 -14.19 -14.03 -1.45
C ARG A 116 -14.52 -14.79 -0.17
N GLY A 117 -15.76 -14.67 0.29
CA GLY A 117 -16.23 -15.33 1.50
C GLY A 117 -16.11 -14.44 2.75
N LYS A 118 -16.32 -15.03 3.89
CA LYS A 118 -16.17 -14.38 5.21
C LYS A 118 -15.05 -15.10 5.96
N PRO A 119 -13.92 -14.44 6.24
CA PRO A 119 -12.88 -15.01 7.09
C PRO A 119 -13.37 -15.11 8.53
N GLU A 120 -12.86 -16.10 9.27
CA GLU A 120 -13.11 -16.22 10.70
C GLU A 120 -12.13 -15.36 11.49
N GLY A 121 -12.64 -14.67 12.52
CA GLY A 121 -11.80 -13.91 13.47
C GLY A 121 -11.24 -12.57 12.98
N ARG A 122 -11.54 -12.14 11.75
CA ARG A 122 -11.17 -10.83 11.22
C ARG A 122 -12.19 -10.28 10.22
N PRO A 123 -12.21 -8.96 9.98
CA PRO A 123 -13.02 -8.41 8.90
C PRO A 123 -12.51 -8.88 7.54
N ALA A 124 -13.44 -9.05 6.59
CA ALA A 124 -13.09 -9.37 5.21
C ALA A 124 -12.31 -8.22 4.58
N LEU A 125 -11.33 -8.56 3.75
CA LEU A 125 -10.55 -7.61 3.02
C LEU A 125 -11.41 -6.93 1.94
N ASP A 126 -11.43 -5.59 1.98
CA ASP A 126 -12.03 -4.74 0.95
C ASP A 126 -11.10 -3.55 0.73
N TRP A 127 -10.21 -3.67 -0.27
CA TRP A 127 -9.27 -2.64 -0.61
C TRP A 127 -9.65 -1.99 -1.94
N ARG A 128 -9.87 -0.69 -1.89
CA ARG A 128 -10.00 0.16 -3.06
C ARG A 128 -8.78 1.05 -3.12
N LEU A 129 -7.95 0.82 -4.13
CA LEU A 129 -6.72 1.57 -4.34
C LEU A 129 -6.90 2.49 -5.52
N ILE A 130 -6.37 3.69 -5.42
CA ILE A 130 -6.36 4.68 -6.49
C ILE A 130 -4.92 5.08 -6.80
N THR A 131 -4.59 5.18 -8.09
CA THR A 131 -3.23 5.45 -8.56
C THR A 131 -3.21 6.21 -9.87
N ASN A 132 -2.14 6.97 -10.14
CA ASN A 132 -1.84 7.53 -11.46
C ASN A 132 -0.94 6.62 -12.31
N LEU A 133 -0.59 5.44 -11.81
CA LEU A 133 0.07 4.42 -12.62
C LEU A 133 -0.90 3.84 -13.64
N LYS A 134 -0.40 3.59 -14.84
CA LYS A 134 -1.15 2.87 -15.87
C LYS A 134 -1.18 1.39 -15.51
N ILE A 135 -2.36 0.76 -15.61
CA ILE A 135 -2.58 -0.66 -15.35
C ILE A 135 -3.47 -1.20 -16.46
N ASP A 136 -2.90 -2.02 -17.31
CA ASP A 136 -3.57 -2.61 -18.46
C ASP A 136 -3.80 -4.12 -18.27
N THR A 137 -3.07 -4.77 -17.37
CA THR A 137 -3.12 -6.21 -17.16
C THR A 137 -3.43 -6.60 -15.71
N ALA A 138 -3.89 -7.82 -15.51
CA ALA A 138 -4.15 -8.37 -14.18
C ALA A 138 -2.85 -8.52 -13.36
N GLU A 139 -1.74 -8.85 -14.03
CA GLU A 139 -0.42 -8.99 -13.41
C GLU A 139 0.06 -7.65 -12.84
N GLU A 140 -0.11 -6.56 -13.59
CA GLU A 140 0.22 -5.21 -13.11
C GLU A 140 -0.64 -4.80 -11.93
N ALA A 141 -1.94 -5.11 -11.96
CA ALA A 141 -2.84 -4.84 -10.83
C ALA A 141 -2.44 -5.64 -9.58
N VAL A 142 -2.07 -6.91 -9.74
CA VAL A 142 -1.56 -7.78 -8.68
C VAL A 142 -0.25 -7.26 -8.10
N GLU A 143 0.67 -6.79 -8.94
CA GLU A 143 1.92 -6.18 -8.50
C GLU A 143 1.66 -4.97 -7.59
N LYS A 144 0.75 -4.05 -7.99
CA LYS A 144 0.42 -2.86 -7.18
C LYS A 144 -0.32 -3.23 -5.90
N LEU A 145 -1.16 -4.27 -5.95
CA LEU A 145 -1.79 -4.83 -4.76
C LEU A 145 -0.74 -5.38 -3.78
N GLY A 146 0.30 -6.05 -4.30
CA GLY A 146 1.45 -6.51 -3.53
C GLY A 146 2.23 -5.36 -2.88
N TRP A 147 2.46 -4.26 -3.61
CA TRP A 147 3.10 -3.07 -3.03
C TRP A 147 2.28 -2.49 -1.88
N TYR A 148 0.96 -2.39 -2.04
CA TYR A 148 0.10 -1.90 -0.96
C TYR A 148 0.08 -2.86 0.24
N ALA A 149 0.07 -4.16 -0.02
CA ALA A 149 0.11 -5.17 1.04
C ALA A 149 1.39 -5.08 1.90
N MET A 150 2.50 -4.58 1.35
CA MET A 150 3.74 -4.35 2.10
C MET A 150 3.73 -3.07 2.94
N ARG A 151 2.72 -2.21 2.83
CA ARG A 151 2.64 -0.92 3.56
C ARG A 151 2.82 -1.07 5.07
N TRP A 152 2.29 -2.17 5.67
CA TRP A 152 2.42 -2.43 7.10
C TRP A 152 3.87 -2.52 7.59
N LYS A 153 4.83 -2.77 6.70
CA LYS A 153 6.25 -2.84 7.04
C LYS A 153 6.77 -1.54 7.63
N ILE A 154 6.26 -0.38 7.21
CA ILE A 154 6.61 0.92 7.80
C ILE A 154 6.14 1.05 9.25
N GLU A 155 5.01 0.43 9.59
CA GLU A 155 4.49 0.42 10.97
C GLU A 155 5.39 -0.41 11.88
N VAL A 156 5.92 -1.53 11.39
CA VAL A 156 6.92 -2.35 12.09
C VAL A 156 8.20 -1.56 12.31
N PHE A 157 8.70 -0.88 11.28
CA PHE A 157 9.86 -0.01 11.39
C PHE A 157 9.65 1.08 12.45
N HIS A 158 8.52 1.78 12.43
CA HIS A 158 8.20 2.79 13.43
C HIS A 158 8.08 2.19 14.84
N LYS A 159 7.55 0.99 14.98
CA LYS A 159 7.50 0.28 16.26
C LYS A 159 8.89 -0.01 16.80
N ILE A 160 9.82 -0.50 15.95
CA ILE A 160 11.22 -0.73 16.33
C ILE A 160 11.88 0.57 16.75
N LEU A 161 11.69 1.65 15.98
CA LEU A 161 12.26 2.96 16.27
C LEU A 161 11.76 3.52 17.62
N LYS A 162 10.45 3.43 17.89
CA LYS A 162 9.85 3.98 19.12
C LYS A 162 10.13 3.13 20.34
N SER A 163 9.86 1.82 20.28
CA SER A 163 9.94 0.94 21.45
C SER A 163 11.32 0.30 21.62
N GLY A 164 12.03 -0.03 20.54
CA GLY A 164 13.36 -0.62 20.57
C GLY A 164 14.45 0.39 20.88
N CYS A 165 14.44 1.52 20.20
CA CYS A 165 15.45 2.58 20.38
C CYS A 165 15.06 3.62 21.43
N ARG A 166 13.84 3.61 21.94
CA ARG A 166 13.32 4.57 22.94
C ARG A 166 13.60 6.03 22.56
N ALA A 167 13.44 6.38 21.30
CA ALA A 167 13.79 7.68 20.75
C ALA A 167 13.06 8.83 21.48
N GLU A 168 11.85 8.58 21.99
CA GLU A 168 11.04 9.56 22.73
C GLU A 168 11.57 9.83 24.16
N GLU A 169 12.39 8.93 24.72
CA GLU A 169 12.99 9.08 26.05
C GLU A 169 14.30 9.85 26.02
N ALA A 170 14.82 10.17 24.85
CA ALA A 170 16.11 10.83 24.67
C ALA A 170 16.06 12.30 25.16
N LYS A 171 16.65 12.57 26.31
CA LYS A 171 16.76 13.92 26.89
C LYS A 171 18.04 14.61 26.43
N LEU A 172 18.04 15.09 25.18
CA LEU A 172 19.19 15.83 24.64
C LEU A 172 18.97 17.34 24.72
N ARG A 173 20.10 18.07 25.02
CA ARG A 173 20.05 19.51 25.25
C ARG A 173 19.99 20.36 23.98
N THR A 174 20.33 19.79 22.81
CA THR A 174 20.35 20.54 21.54
C THR A 174 19.61 19.77 20.45
N ALA A 175 18.93 20.50 19.55
CA ALA A 175 18.24 19.93 18.41
C ALA A 175 19.16 19.14 17.48
N GLU A 176 20.39 19.62 17.26
CA GLU A 176 21.38 18.94 16.43
C GLU A 176 21.74 17.54 16.96
N ARG A 177 22.01 17.42 18.28
CA ARG A 177 22.25 16.12 18.90
C ARG A 177 21.05 15.18 18.79
N LEU A 178 19.84 15.72 18.90
CA LEU A 178 18.62 14.94 18.73
C LEU A 178 18.49 14.43 17.29
N VAL A 179 18.73 15.28 16.30
CA VAL A 179 18.72 14.89 14.88
C VAL A 179 19.71 13.77 14.59
N ASN A 180 20.95 13.91 15.08
CA ASN A 180 22.00 12.91 14.90
C ASN A 180 21.64 11.57 15.58
N LEU A 181 21.08 11.62 16.79
CA LEU A 181 20.63 10.43 17.50
C LEU A 181 19.48 9.73 16.76
N ILE A 182 18.49 10.49 16.29
CA ILE A 182 17.37 9.95 15.50
C ILE A 182 17.90 9.31 14.21
N ALA A 183 18.86 9.91 13.52
CA ALA A 183 19.47 9.33 12.33
C ALA A 183 20.13 7.98 12.62
N ILE A 184 20.88 7.86 13.73
CA ILE A 184 21.47 6.59 14.16
C ILE A 184 20.39 5.56 14.49
N PHE A 185 19.34 5.97 15.20
CA PHE A 185 18.23 5.08 15.53
C PHE A 185 17.46 4.61 14.29
N CYS A 186 17.29 5.48 13.29
CA CYS A 186 16.71 5.09 12.01
C CYS A 186 17.57 4.02 11.31
N LEU A 187 18.88 4.17 11.28
CA LEU A 187 19.79 3.17 10.70
C LEU A 187 19.73 1.83 11.45
N LEU A 188 19.74 1.86 12.78
CA LEU A 188 19.63 0.66 13.61
C LEU A 188 18.27 -0.03 13.41
N SER A 189 17.18 0.73 13.44
CA SER A 189 15.84 0.22 13.23
C SER A 189 15.67 -0.40 11.85
N TRP A 190 16.26 0.23 10.82
CA TRP A 190 16.29 -0.29 9.47
C TRP A 190 17.02 -1.63 9.37
N ARG A 191 18.18 -1.73 10.04
CA ARG A 191 18.96 -2.97 10.07
C ARG A 191 18.22 -4.11 10.77
N ILE A 192 17.65 -3.85 11.94
CA ILE A 192 16.82 -4.83 12.67
C ILE A 192 15.63 -5.26 11.82
N PHE A 193 14.99 -4.30 11.16
CA PHE A 193 13.85 -4.58 10.28
C PHE A 193 14.24 -5.49 9.11
N LEU A 194 15.38 -5.26 8.46
CA LEU A 194 15.86 -6.11 7.36
C LEU A 194 16.21 -7.52 7.83
N ASP A 195 16.84 -7.66 9.00
CA ASP A 195 17.17 -8.97 9.57
C ASP A 195 15.90 -9.78 9.90
N ASP A 196 14.85 -9.14 10.41
CA ASP A 196 13.56 -9.76 10.73
C ASP A 196 12.80 -10.18 9.46
N ASP A 197 12.79 -9.31 8.43
CA ASP A 197 12.17 -9.57 7.12
C ASP A 197 12.83 -10.76 6.41
N ASP A 198 14.17 -10.84 6.43
CA ASP A 198 14.95 -11.96 5.87
C ASP A 198 14.67 -13.28 6.59
N GLN A 199 14.54 -13.26 7.90
CA GLN A 199 14.20 -14.45 8.69
C GLN A 199 12.79 -14.94 8.39
N GLN A 200 11.82 -14.04 8.26
CA GLN A 200 10.45 -14.37 7.89
C GLN A 200 10.35 -14.97 6.49
N ASP A 201 11.10 -14.43 5.54
CA ASP A 201 11.12 -14.96 4.16
C ASP A 201 11.80 -16.34 4.08
N ARG A 202 12.87 -16.57 4.85
CA ARG A 202 13.50 -17.90 4.96
C ARG A 202 12.55 -18.93 5.60
N ALA A 203 11.84 -18.53 6.64
CA ALA A 203 10.86 -19.40 7.30
C ALA A 203 9.70 -19.77 6.33
N LYS A 204 9.19 -18.83 5.54
CA LYS A 204 8.16 -19.10 4.52
C LYS A 204 8.65 -20.09 3.46
N ARG A 205 9.85 -19.88 2.92
CA ARG A 205 10.45 -20.80 1.92
C ARG A 205 10.65 -22.21 2.48
N ALA A 206 11.03 -22.33 3.74
CA ALA A 206 11.18 -23.62 4.40
C ALA A 206 9.85 -24.37 4.56
N VAL A 207 8.77 -23.65 4.90
CA VAL A 207 7.41 -24.21 5.01
C VAL A 207 6.89 -24.66 3.64
N ASP A 208 7.07 -23.85 2.61
CA ASP A 208 6.65 -24.19 1.24
C ASP A 208 7.40 -25.39 0.70
N ALA A 209 8.70 -25.49 0.92
CA ALA A 209 9.51 -26.64 0.54
C ALA A 209 9.09 -27.92 1.30
N GLY A 210 8.71 -27.79 2.57
CA GLY A 210 8.19 -28.89 3.39
C GLY A 210 6.81 -29.40 2.95
N SER A 211 5.94 -28.49 2.53
CA SER A 211 4.60 -28.81 2.02
C SER A 211 4.65 -29.51 0.65
N HIS A 212 5.60 -29.15 -0.20
CA HIS A 212 5.80 -29.78 -1.51
C HIS A 212 6.32 -31.24 -1.37
N ARG A 213 7.22 -31.50 -0.41
CA ARG A 213 7.71 -32.87 -0.12
C ARG A 213 6.63 -33.79 0.42
N ARG A 214 5.71 -33.28 1.25
CA ARG A 214 4.58 -34.08 1.79
C ARG A 214 3.55 -34.45 0.73
N ARG A 215 3.35 -33.63 -0.30
CA ARG A 215 2.45 -33.94 -1.43
C ARG A 215 3.00 -35.02 -2.35
N MET A 216 4.32 -35.11 -2.50
CA MET A 216 4.94 -36.16 -3.33
C MET A 216 4.99 -37.54 -2.65
N HIS A 217 4.89 -37.62 -1.32
CA HIS A 217 4.90 -38.90 -0.59
C HIS A 217 3.52 -39.53 -0.41
N ASN A 218 2.43 -38.83 -0.74
CA ASN A 218 1.05 -39.32 -0.59
C ASN A 218 0.42 -39.79 -1.91
N THR A 219 1.19 -39.90 -2.98
CA THR A 219 0.77 -40.38 -4.32
C THR A 219 1.54 -41.64 -4.74
N GLY A 220 1.96 -42.43 -3.77
CA GLY A 220 2.55 -43.78 -3.97
C GLY A 220 1.65 -44.88 -3.44
#